data_42d231bc8ff856f942309fc6acd07ad5
#
_entry.id   42d231bc8ff856f942309fc6acd07ad5
#
_cell.length_a   1.000
_cell.length_b   1.000
_cell.length_c   1.000
_cell.angle_alpha   90.00
_cell.angle_beta   90.00
_cell.angle_gamma   90.00
#
_symmetry.space_group_name_H-M   'P 1'
#
loop_
_entity.id
_entity.type
_entity.pdbx_description
1 polymer ?
#
loop_
_entity_poly.entity_id
_entity_poly.type
_entity_poly.pdbx_seq_one_letter_code
_entity_poly.pdbx_strand_id
1 'polypeptide(L)'
;MSYSSDNSSSEPLRAPAGIPAVRPISAAEHLAFVRAQRSVSFLQTPAWGRVKTEWRSESLGWFDGRRMVGAGLVLHRPVPRLDRFTLAYLPEGPVIDWSGDIGARLDPLAAYLKAHGAFAIRLGPPVVTDAWSAAQVKEGIAAPDVRRLTDLPGQWGDLAGAHVSSRLRDAGWLPQNPQDGFGVGHPQFKYQVPLAGRTEDELLGSMSQQWRRNIRKAAKEGVEVTVGHGSAEDLKAFHDLYVHTAERDRFTPRPLRYFETMFGALSAEDPERIRLYLARHQGDLVAATVLVRVGAHAVYAYGASATEKREVRGSNACQWAMIRDALTAGCDVYDLRGITPTLDADDPHVGLVRFKVGTGGRAVRYVGEWDLPLRPMVYRAFGLYMRRRGR
;
A
#
# COMPACT_ATOMS: atom_id res chain seq x y z
N MET A 1 -53.06 4.12 -35.75
CA MET A 1 -52.16 5.28 -35.78
C MET A 1 -52.10 5.81 -34.38
N SER A 2 -51.06 5.44 -33.66
CA SER A 2 -50.77 5.94 -32.32
C SER A 2 -49.30 6.27 -32.27
N TYR A 3 -48.97 7.55 -32.17
CA TYR A 3 -47.63 8.08 -32.04
C TYR A 3 -47.18 7.88 -30.58
N SER A 4 -46.12 7.12 -30.41
CA SER A 4 -45.39 7.02 -29.15
C SER A 4 -44.40 8.18 -29.09
N SER A 5 -44.53 9.05 -28.11
CA SER A 5 -43.61 10.15 -27.83
C SER A 5 -42.40 9.61 -27.08
N ASP A 6 -41.25 9.59 -27.73
CA ASP A 6 -39.94 9.37 -27.15
C ASP A 6 -39.61 10.52 -26.20
N ASN A 7 -39.53 10.22 -24.94
CA ASN A 7 -39.11 11.14 -23.88
C ASN A 7 -37.62 10.92 -23.61
N SER A 8 -36.76 11.48 -24.47
CA SER A 8 -35.31 11.53 -24.22
C SER A 8 -35.03 12.57 -23.15
N SER A 9 -34.95 12.12 -21.90
CA SER A 9 -34.41 12.90 -20.80
C SER A 9 -32.92 13.11 -21.03
N SER A 10 -32.57 14.27 -21.58
CA SER A 10 -31.19 14.77 -21.65
C SER A 10 -30.67 14.99 -20.20
N GLU A 11 -29.74 14.13 -19.73
CA GLU A 11 -28.94 14.44 -18.57
C GLU A 11 -28.26 15.81 -18.77
N PRO A 12 -28.31 16.71 -17.76
CA PRO A 12 -27.64 17.99 -17.88
C PRO A 12 -26.12 17.74 -17.96
N LEU A 13 -25.50 18.21 -19.04
CA LEU A 13 -24.04 18.29 -19.19
C LEU A 13 -23.44 18.91 -17.92
N ARG A 14 -22.68 18.11 -17.17
CA ARG A 14 -21.92 18.59 -16.01
C ARG A 14 -21.02 19.74 -16.46
N ALA A 15 -21.22 20.92 -15.90
CA ALA A 15 -20.33 22.05 -16.13
C ALA A 15 -18.87 21.61 -15.86
N PRO A 16 -17.87 22.06 -16.63
CA PRO A 16 -16.49 21.71 -16.41
C PRO A 16 -16.11 22.10 -14.97
N ALA A 17 -15.63 21.10 -14.21
CA ALA A 17 -15.18 21.34 -12.83
C ALA A 17 -14.09 22.40 -12.86
N GLY A 18 -14.23 23.47 -12.07
CA GLY A 18 -13.23 24.48 -11.91
C GLY A 18 -11.93 23.87 -11.35
N ILE A 19 -10.80 24.59 -11.48
CA ILE A 19 -9.53 24.16 -10.87
C ILE A 19 -9.71 24.20 -9.35
N PRO A 20 -9.58 23.06 -8.63
CA PRO A 20 -9.82 23.03 -7.20
C PRO A 20 -8.72 23.80 -6.44
N ALA A 21 -9.12 24.56 -5.43
CA ALA A 21 -8.17 25.21 -4.52
C ALA A 21 -7.60 24.17 -3.53
N VAL A 22 -6.28 24.26 -3.27
CA VAL A 22 -5.60 23.42 -2.26
C VAL A 22 -5.29 24.28 -1.02
N ARG A 23 -5.70 23.80 0.16
CA ARG A 23 -5.45 24.45 1.44
C ARG A 23 -5.30 23.46 2.59
N PRO A 24 -4.68 23.85 3.71
CA PRO A 24 -4.63 23.04 4.93
C PRO A 24 -6.04 22.73 5.45
N ILE A 25 -6.17 21.52 5.98
CA ILE A 25 -7.37 21.03 6.67
C ILE A 25 -6.98 20.42 8.01
N SER A 26 -7.92 20.37 8.94
CA SER A 26 -7.73 19.67 10.20
C SER A 26 -7.63 18.15 10.00
N ALA A 27 -7.02 17.46 10.97
CA ALA A 27 -7.00 15.98 10.98
C ALA A 27 -8.42 15.40 10.99
N ALA A 28 -9.37 16.07 11.63
CA ALA A 28 -10.77 15.64 11.67
C ALA A 28 -11.46 15.74 10.30
N GLU A 29 -11.27 16.84 9.57
CA GLU A 29 -11.78 17.00 8.20
C GLU A 29 -11.16 15.97 7.25
N HIS A 30 -9.84 15.75 7.37
CA HIS A 30 -9.14 14.73 6.58
C HIS A 30 -9.69 13.34 6.85
N LEU A 31 -9.83 12.97 8.12
CA LEU A 31 -10.36 11.66 8.52
C LEU A 31 -11.81 11.47 8.06
N ALA A 32 -12.63 12.52 8.14
CA ALA A 32 -14.01 12.48 7.63
C ALA A 32 -14.05 12.21 6.12
N PHE A 33 -13.16 12.87 5.35
CA PHE A 33 -13.05 12.63 3.92
C PHE A 33 -12.60 11.19 3.61
N VAL A 34 -11.57 10.69 4.31
CA VAL A 34 -11.07 9.31 4.16
C VAL A 34 -12.15 8.28 4.45
N ARG A 35 -12.93 8.48 5.53
CA ARG A 35 -14.04 7.58 5.91
C ARG A 35 -15.16 7.53 4.88
N ALA A 36 -15.35 8.58 4.10
CA ALA A 36 -16.33 8.63 3.03
C ALA A 36 -15.87 7.89 1.74
N GLN A 37 -14.59 7.50 1.66
CA GLN A 37 -14.08 6.75 0.52
C GLN A 37 -14.23 5.24 0.73
N ARG A 38 -14.50 4.51 -0.34
CA ARG A 38 -14.60 3.03 -0.30
C ARG A 38 -13.29 2.38 0.16
N SER A 39 -12.16 2.89 -0.31
CA SER A 39 -10.84 2.34 -0.04
C SER A 39 -9.77 3.43 -0.11
N VAL A 40 -8.90 3.50 0.90
CA VAL A 40 -7.78 4.44 0.96
C VAL A 40 -6.57 3.72 1.55
N SER A 41 -5.37 4.05 1.08
CA SER A 41 -4.14 3.60 1.75
C SER A 41 -4.06 4.17 3.17
N PHE A 42 -3.73 3.33 4.15
CA PHE A 42 -3.53 3.80 5.53
C PHE A 42 -2.40 4.84 5.64
N LEU A 43 -1.52 4.91 4.65
CA LEU A 43 -0.44 5.90 4.54
C LEU A 43 -0.98 7.30 4.21
N GLN A 44 -2.24 7.40 3.82
CA GLN A 44 -2.94 8.65 3.56
C GLN A 44 -3.94 9.00 4.67
N THR A 45 -3.83 8.38 5.83
CA THR A 45 -4.61 8.77 7.01
C THR A 45 -3.84 9.77 7.88
N PRO A 46 -4.51 10.69 8.59
CA PRO A 46 -3.84 11.61 9.53
C PRO A 46 -2.99 10.89 10.59
N ALA A 47 -3.42 9.71 11.03
CA ALA A 47 -2.66 8.89 11.99
C ALA A 47 -1.27 8.54 11.49
N TRP A 48 -1.11 8.31 10.19
CA TRP A 48 0.20 7.99 9.63
C TRP A 48 1.22 9.13 9.81
N GLY A 49 0.76 10.38 9.78
CA GLY A 49 1.60 11.53 10.11
C GLY A 49 2.16 11.46 11.54
N ARG A 50 1.39 10.92 12.50
CA ARG A 50 1.83 10.70 13.89
C ARG A 50 2.80 9.52 14.03
N VAL A 51 2.70 8.53 13.14
CA VAL A 51 3.64 7.39 13.11
C VAL A 51 5.00 7.82 12.57
N LYS A 52 5.03 8.79 11.64
CA LYS A 52 6.26 9.30 11.02
C LYS A 52 6.83 10.48 11.80
N THR A 53 7.18 10.23 13.06
CA THR A 53 7.64 11.26 14.03
C THR A 53 8.89 12.02 13.58
N GLU A 54 9.70 11.44 12.71
CA GLU A 54 10.90 12.05 12.15
C GLU A 54 10.63 13.09 11.04
N TRP A 55 9.37 13.22 10.59
CA TRP A 55 8.98 14.13 9.54
C TRP A 55 7.81 15.01 9.99
N ARG A 56 7.84 16.29 9.63
CA ARG A 56 6.67 17.15 9.79
C ARG A 56 5.57 16.65 8.84
N SER A 57 4.35 16.62 9.31
CA SER A 57 3.20 16.22 8.50
C SER A 57 2.15 17.33 8.47
N GLU A 58 1.41 17.41 7.37
CA GLU A 58 0.22 18.25 7.23
C GLU A 58 -0.84 17.54 6.40
N SER A 59 -2.10 17.89 6.66
CA SER A 59 -3.25 17.46 5.87
C SER A 59 -3.66 18.57 4.91
N LEU A 60 -3.78 18.24 3.63
CA LEU A 60 -4.27 19.15 2.60
C LEU A 60 -5.60 18.67 2.03
N GLY A 61 -6.50 19.61 1.74
CA GLY A 61 -7.77 19.36 1.07
C GLY A 61 -7.84 20.08 -0.28
N TRP A 62 -8.44 19.43 -1.26
CA TRP A 62 -8.81 19.97 -2.56
C TRP A 62 -10.26 20.41 -2.53
N PHE A 63 -10.56 21.66 -2.92
CA PHE A 63 -11.89 22.24 -2.84
C PHE A 63 -12.38 22.77 -4.18
N ASP A 64 -13.51 22.26 -4.62
CA ASP A 64 -14.31 22.86 -5.68
C ASP A 64 -15.38 23.73 -5.03
N GLY A 65 -15.17 25.05 -5.05
CA GLY A 65 -15.92 25.99 -4.24
C GLY A 65 -15.83 25.66 -2.74
N ARG A 66 -16.95 25.28 -2.13
CA ARG A 66 -17.02 24.87 -0.70
C ARG A 66 -16.90 23.37 -0.49
N ARG A 67 -17.00 22.58 -1.56
CA ARG A 67 -17.00 21.12 -1.49
C ARG A 67 -15.58 20.57 -1.53
N MET A 68 -15.22 19.75 -0.54
CA MET A 68 -13.97 18.99 -0.57
C MET A 68 -14.08 17.84 -1.56
N VAL A 69 -13.19 17.80 -2.55
CA VAL A 69 -13.15 16.81 -3.65
C VAL A 69 -11.89 15.94 -3.63
N GLY A 70 -11.00 16.18 -2.66
CA GLY A 70 -9.80 15.39 -2.44
C GLY A 70 -9.17 15.72 -1.10
N ALA A 71 -8.32 14.81 -0.61
CA ALA A 71 -7.49 15.02 0.56
C ALA A 71 -6.14 14.33 0.41
N GLY A 72 -5.13 14.78 1.17
CA GLY A 72 -3.82 14.14 1.16
C GLY A 72 -3.03 14.41 2.43
N LEU A 73 -2.34 13.38 2.90
CA LEU A 73 -1.31 13.51 3.92
C LEU A 73 0.02 13.82 3.24
N VAL A 74 0.61 14.95 3.60
CA VAL A 74 1.94 15.36 3.14
C VAL A 74 2.95 15.17 4.26
N LEU A 75 4.00 14.41 3.99
CA LEU A 75 5.15 14.22 4.88
C LEU A 75 6.32 15.08 4.37
N HIS A 76 6.84 15.96 5.19
CA HIS A 76 7.93 16.86 4.84
C HIS A 76 9.26 16.32 5.36
N ARG A 77 10.10 15.83 4.45
CA ARG A 77 11.46 15.41 4.76
C ARG A 77 12.41 16.59 4.60
N PRO A 78 13.04 17.10 5.68
CA PRO A 78 13.97 18.22 5.57
C PRO A 78 15.24 17.84 4.80
N VAL A 79 15.84 18.80 4.12
CA VAL A 79 17.17 18.66 3.56
C VAL A 79 18.19 18.87 4.69
N PRO A 80 19.09 17.91 4.96
CA PRO A 80 20.08 18.09 6.00
C PRO A 80 20.89 19.37 5.84
N ARG A 81 20.98 20.17 6.90
CA ARG A 81 21.63 21.50 6.96
C ARG A 81 20.93 22.62 6.16
N LEU A 82 19.77 22.36 5.56
CA LEU A 82 18.97 23.34 4.82
C LEU A 82 17.49 23.16 5.17
N ASP A 83 17.15 23.29 6.45
CA ASP A 83 15.82 22.96 7.01
C ASP A 83 14.66 23.78 6.39
N ARG A 84 14.98 24.90 5.72
CA ARG A 84 14.00 25.69 4.95
C ARG A 84 13.50 24.98 3.70
N PHE A 85 14.16 23.89 3.25
CA PHE A 85 13.77 23.12 2.10
C PHE A 85 13.36 21.71 2.48
N THR A 86 12.23 21.26 1.97
CA THR A 86 11.72 19.91 2.23
C THR A 86 11.38 19.17 0.94
N LEU A 87 11.56 17.85 0.96
CA LEU A 87 10.87 16.96 0.02
C LEU A 87 9.46 16.72 0.57
N ALA A 88 8.44 17.20 -0.13
CA ALA A 88 7.05 16.92 0.20
C ALA A 88 6.65 15.56 -0.37
N TYR A 89 6.32 14.60 0.49
CA TYR A 89 6.03 13.22 0.11
C TYR A 89 4.59 12.82 0.44
N LEU A 90 3.86 12.35 -0.57
CA LEU A 90 2.50 11.85 -0.46
C LEU A 90 2.50 10.33 -0.76
N PRO A 91 2.76 9.47 0.24
CA PRO A 91 2.87 8.02 0.03
C PRO A 91 1.53 7.42 -0.39
N GLU A 92 1.50 6.68 -1.50
CA GLU A 92 0.27 6.07 -2.05
C GLU A 92 -0.92 7.04 -2.14
N GLY A 93 -0.63 8.27 -2.56
CA GLY A 93 -1.61 9.36 -2.62
C GLY A 93 -1.23 10.44 -3.62
N PRO A 94 -1.97 11.57 -3.57
CA PRO A 94 -3.12 11.91 -2.72
C PRO A 94 -4.40 11.13 -3.05
N VAL A 95 -5.41 11.28 -2.18
CA VAL A 95 -6.77 10.71 -2.39
C VAL A 95 -7.58 11.71 -3.21
N ILE A 96 -7.45 11.60 -4.52
CA ILE A 96 -8.14 12.41 -5.53
C ILE A 96 -8.69 11.51 -6.63
N ASP A 97 -9.53 12.06 -7.49
CA ASP A 97 -9.94 11.38 -8.72
C ASP A 97 -8.80 11.42 -9.75
N TRP A 98 -8.17 10.28 -10.02
CA TRP A 98 -7.08 10.13 -10.98
C TRP A 98 -7.55 9.92 -12.43
N SER A 99 -8.86 9.76 -12.66
CA SER A 99 -9.43 9.60 -14.02
C SER A 99 -9.68 10.93 -14.73
N GLY A 100 -9.76 12.04 -13.96
CA GLY A 100 -10.04 13.37 -14.47
C GLY A 100 -8.80 14.12 -14.95
N ASP A 101 -8.90 15.46 -14.98
CA ASP A 101 -7.78 16.35 -15.30
C ASP A 101 -6.77 16.37 -14.14
N ILE A 102 -5.67 15.63 -14.32
CA ILE A 102 -4.60 15.49 -13.32
C ILE A 102 -3.87 16.82 -13.13
N GLY A 103 -3.65 17.59 -14.20
CA GLY A 103 -3.02 18.90 -14.14
C GLY A 103 -3.81 19.86 -13.24
N ALA A 104 -5.11 19.99 -13.50
CA ALA A 104 -5.98 20.83 -12.67
C ALA A 104 -5.96 20.46 -11.18
N ARG A 105 -5.65 19.21 -10.83
CA ARG A 105 -5.55 18.74 -9.44
C ARG A 105 -4.16 18.89 -8.84
N LEU A 106 -3.09 18.69 -9.61
CA LEU A 106 -1.73 18.70 -9.10
C LEU A 106 -1.04 20.07 -9.18
N ASP A 107 -1.42 20.95 -10.12
CA ASP A 107 -0.83 22.28 -10.23
C ASP A 107 -1.08 23.16 -8.99
N PRO A 108 -2.31 23.20 -8.40
CA PRO A 108 -2.53 23.93 -7.14
C PRO A 108 -1.75 23.35 -5.97
N LEU A 109 -1.58 22.02 -5.91
CA LEU A 109 -0.73 21.36 -4.92
C LEU A 109 0.73 21.79 -5.08
N ALA A 110 1.24 21.80 -6.31
CA ALA A 110 2.61 22.21 -6.61
C ALA A 110 2.85 23.67 -6.25
N ALA A 111 1.91 24.55 -6.57
CA ALA A 111 1.98 25.96 -6.21
C ALA A 111 1.99 26.15 -4.68
N TYR A 112 1.07 25.50 -3.97
CA TYR A 112 1.00 25.56 -2.50
C TYR A 112 2.31 25.09 -1.86
N LEU A 113 2.77 23.87 -2.20
CA LEU A 113 3.97 23.28 -1.58
C LEU A 113 5.24 24.06 -1.90
N LYS A 114 5.36 24.62 -3.13
CA LYS A 114 6.48 25.49 -3.51
C LYS A 114 6.54 26.76 -2.66
N ALA A 115 5.39 27.39 -2.41
CA ALA A 115 5.26 28.56 -1.55
C ALA A 115 5.63 28.26 -0.10
N HIS A 116 5.42 27.00 0.36
CA HIS A 116 5.72 26.54 1.73
C HIS A 116 7.07 25.81 1.85
N GLY A 117 8.00 26.05 0.93
CA GLY A 117 9.39 25.63 1.08
C GLY A 117 9.71 24.24 0.52
N ALA A 118 8.78 23.56 -0.17
CA ALA A 118 9.12 22.33 -0.85
C ALA A 118 10.07 22.60 -2.03
N PHE A 119 11.14 21.80 -2.14
CA PHE A 119 12.03 21.82 -3.29
C PHE A 119 11.62 20.79 -4.37
N ALA A 120 10.89 19.77 -3.95
CA ALA A 120 10.30 18.78 -4.82
C ALA A 120 9.07 18.13 -4.14
N ILE A 121 8.19 17.59 -4.97
CA ILE A 121 7.08 16.75 -4.52
C ILE A 121 7.38 15.33 -4.97
N ARG A 122 7.15 14.35 -4.11
CA ARG A 122 7.07 12.94 -4.45
C ARG A 122 5.67 12.44 -4.15
N LEU A 123 5.05 11.73 -5.09
CA LEU A 123 3.76 11.08 -4.90
C LEU A 123 3.74 9.70 -5.56
N GLY A 124 2.83 8.85 -5.10
CA GLY A 124 2.60 7.52 -5.65
C GLY A 124 1.12 7.31 -5.91
N PRO A 125 0.63 7.55 -7.15
CA PRO A 125 -0.78 7.32 -7.47
C PRO A 125 -1.19 5.87 -7.17
N PRO A 126 -2.29 5.64 -6.42
CA PRO A 126 -2.78 4.29 -6.14
C PRO A 126 -3.56 3.70 -7.33
N VAL A 127 -3.00 3.86 -8.53
CA VAL A 127 -3.59 3.43 -9.80
C VAL A 127 -2.81 2.25 -10.36
N VAL A 128 -3.52 1.15 -10.66
CA VAL A 128 -2.93 -0.07 -11.23
C VAL A 128 -2.73 0.10 -12.73
N THR A 129 -1.58 -0.34 -13.25
CA THR A 129 -1.26 -0.36 -14.68
C THR A 129 -1.41 -1.74 -15.28
N ASP A 130 -1.03 -2.78 -14.54
CA ASP A 130 -1.05 -4.17 -14.99
C ASP A 130 -1.40 -5.10 -13.85
N ALA A 131 -1.97 -6.24 -14.20
CA ALA A 131 -2.20 -7.33 -13.27
C ALA A 131 -1.92 -8.69 -13.93
N TRP A 132 -1.45 -9.64 -13.13
CA TRP A 132 -1.16 -11.00 -13.53
C TRP A 132 -1.79 -11.97 -12.52
N SER A 133 -2.56 -12.92 -13.00
CA SER A 133 -3.17 -13.95 -12.17
C SER A 133 -2.11 -14.86 -11.51
N ALA A 134 -2.49 -15.52 -10.43
CA ALA A 134 -1.62 -16.51 -9.78
C ALA A 134 -1.15 -17.62 -10.75
N ALA A 135 -1.98 -17.98 -11.73
CA ALA A 135 -1.63 -18.97 -12.74
C ALA A 135 -0.49 -18.46 -13.64
N GLN A 136 -0.65 -17.25 -14.21
CA GLN A 136 0.39 -16.64 -15.05
C GLN A 136 1.71 -16.48 -14.32
N VAL A 137 1.68 -16.03 -13.05
CA VAL A 137 2.91 -15.87 -12.27
C VAL A 137 3.58 -17.23 -12.02
N LYS A 138 2.81 -18.28 -11.75
CA LYS A 138 3.36 -19.64 -11.57
C LYS A 138 3.97 -20.18 -12.85
N GLU A 139 3.27 -20.01 -13.97
CA GLU A 139 3.75 -20.42 -15.30
C GLU A 139 5.04 -19.66 -15.66
N GLY A 140 5.08 -18.33 -15.38
CA GLY A 140 6.27 -17.54 -15.60
C GLY A 140 7.47 -17.98 -14.76
N ILE A 141 7.27 -18.35 -13.49
CA ILE A 141 8.35 -18.89 -12.64
C ILE A 141 8.87 -20.25 -13.18
N ALA A 142 8.02 -21.01 -13.86
CA ALA A 142 8.38 -22.30 -14.42
C ALA A 142 9.01 -22.19 -15.82
N ALA A 143 8.87 -21.05 -16.51
CA ALA A 143 9.37 -20.83 -17.86
C ALA A 143 10.82 -20.28 -17.80
N PRO A 144 11.81 -20.96 -18.41
CA PRO A 144 13.22 -20.58 -18.28
C PRO A 144 13.60 -19.29 -19.00
N ASP A 145 12.79 -18.83 -19.94
CA ASP A 145 12.95 -17.61 -20.74
C ASP A 145 12.25 -16.39 -20.13
N VAL A 146 11.39 -16.59 -19.11
CA VAL A 146 10.67 -15.52 -18.42
C VAL A 146 11.39 -15.17 -17.13
N ARG A 147 11.92 -13.95 -17.03
CA ARG A 147 12.67 -13.51 -15.86
C ARG A 147 11.93 -12.51 -14.99
N ARG A 148 10.94 -11.82 -15.53
CA ARG A 148 10.20 -10.76 -14.84
C ARG A 148 8.70 -10.83 -15.14
N LEU A 149 7.88 -10.29 -14.24
CA LEU A 149 6.44 -10.12 -14.46
C LEU A 149 6.14 -9.32 -15.73
N THR A 150 6.98 -8.34 -16.05
CA THR A 150 6.84 -7.51 -17.27
C THR A 150 7.11 -8.24 -18.57
N ASP A 151 7.70 -9.42 -18.53
CA ASP A 151 7.93 -10.27 -19.71
C ASP A 151 6.64 -11.07 -20.06
N LEU A 152 5.69 -11.14 -19.11
CA LEU A 152 4.41 -11.76 -19.32
C LEU A 152 3.38 -10.76 -19.88
N PRO A 153 2.45 -11.20 -20.76
CA PRO A 153 1.34 -10.35 -21.15
C PRO A 153 0.49 -10.01 -19.92
N GLY A 154 0.33 -8.70 -19.65
CA GLY A 154 -0.58 -8.23 -18.61
C GLY A 154 -2.03 -8.53 -19.00
N GLN A 155 -2.82 -9.10 -18.11
CA GLN A 155 -4.25 -9.39 -18.39
C GLN A 155 -5.11 -8.14 -18.39
N TRP A 156 -4.64 -7.06 -17.76
CA TRP A 156 -5.40 -5.84 -17.53
C TRP A 156 -4.46 -4.66 -17.77
N GLY A 157 -4.13 -4.39 -19.02
CA GLY A 157 -3.58 -3.09 -19.36
C GLY A 157 -4.65 -2.05 -19.06
N ASP A 158 -4.69 -1.52 -17.84
CA ASP A 158 -5.66 -0.49 -17.50
C ASP A 158 -5.28 0.79 -18.23
N LEU A 159 -6.10 1.17 -19.21
CA LEU A 159 -5.95 2.42 -19.96
C LEU A 159 -5.85 3.62 -19.00
N ALA A 160 -6.47 3.55 -17.82
CA ALA A 160 -6.38 4.58 -16.79
C ALA A 160 -4.95 4.74 -16.26
N GLY A 161 -4.24 3.65 -15.95
CA GLY A 161 -2.85 3.71 -15.49
C GLY A 161 -1.89 4.24 -16.54
N ALA A 162 -2.05 3.84 -17.80
CA ALA A 162 -1.28 4.37 -18.93
C ALA A 162 -1.54 5.86 -19.12
N HIS A 163 -2.80 6.29 -19.03
CA HIS A 163 -3.23 7.68 -19.14
C HIS A 163 -2.62 8.53 -18.00
N VAL A 164 -2.71 8.08 -16.75
CA VAL A 164 -2.09 8.76 -15.60
C VAL A 164 -0.59 8.94 -15.80
N SER A 165 0.11 7.87 -16.23
CA SER A 165 1.56 7.91 -16.48
C SER A 165 1.94 8.89 -17.59
N SER A 166 1.14 8.97 -18.68
CA SER A 166 1.36 9.93 -19.76
C SER A 166 1.15 11.35 -19.26
N ARG A 167 0.04 11.64 -18.60
CA ARG A 167 -0.28 12.98 -18.07
C ARG A 167 0.74 13.47 -17.06
N LEU A 168 1.27 12.61 -16.21
CA LEU A 168 2.33 12.98 -15.28
C LEU A 168 3.61 13.38 -16.03
N ARG A 169 4.02 12.62 -17.08
CA ARG A 169 5.18 13.00 -17.90
C ARG A 169 4.96 14.33 -18.61
N ASP A 170 3.81 14.53 -19.23
CA ASP A 170 3.45 15.76 -19.94
C ASP A 170 3.48 16.98 -19.02
N ALA A 171 3.12 16.79 -17.73
CA ALA A 171 3.18 17.79 -16.67
C ALA A 171 4.59 17.92 -16.03
N GLY A 172 5.62 17.30 -16.57
CA GLY A 172 7.02 17.42 -16.12
C GLY A 172 7.38 16.60 -14.89
N TRP A 173 6.55 15.63 -14.49
CA TRP A 173 6.88 14.70 -13.42
C TRP A 173 7.87 13.64 -13.91
N LEU A 174 8.80 13.26 -13.05
CA LEU A 174 9.87 12.32 -13.32
C LEU A 174 9.56 10.98 -12.63
N PRO A 175 9.44 9.86 -13.38
CA PRO A 175 9.20 8.57 -12.78
C PRO A 175 10.41 8.15 -11.93
N GLN A 176 10.13 7.61 -10.75
CA GLN A 176 11.14 6.98 -9.90
C GLN A 176 11.10 5.47 -10.16
N ASN A 177 12.19 4.94 -10.69
CA ASN A 177 12.34 3.50 -10.93
C ASN A 177 13.17 2.90 -9.81
N PRO A 178 12.58 2.24 -8.81
CA PRO A 178 13.32 1.40 -7.89
C PRO A 178 13.84 0.19 -8.70
N GLN A 179 15.15 0.06 -8.84
CA GLN A 179 15.75 -1.00 -9.66
C GLN A 179 15.42 -2.41 -9.18
N ASP A 180 15.05 -2.58 -7.89
CA ASP A 180 14.86 -3.88 -7.25
C ASP A 180 13.55 -4.05 -6.46
N GLY A 181 12.50 -3.30 -6.74
CA GLY A 181 11.19 -3.48 -6.11
C GLY A 181 11.08 -3.10 -4.62
N PHE A 182 12.18 -3.07 -3.88
CA PHE A 182 12.28 -2.68 -2.47
C PHE A 182 13.11 -1.41 -2.25
N GLY A 183 13.35 -0.62 -3.29
CA GLY A 183 14.08 0.65 -3.21
C GLY A 183 13.44 1.67 -2.26
N VAL A 184 14.07 2.83 -2.13
CA VAL A 184 13.55 3.95 -1.31
C VAL A 184 12.19 4.38 -1.86
N GLY A 185 11.11 4.12 -1.09
CA GLY A 185 9.74 4.43 -1.47
C GLY A 185 8.79 3.25 -1.29
N HIS A 186 7.60 3.34 -1.91
CA HIS A 186 6.62 2.26 -1.88
C HIS A 186 6.83 1.30 -3.06
N PRO A 187 6.66 -0.02 -2.82
CA PRO A 187 6.84 -1.00 -3.88
C PRO A 187 5.82 -0.77 -5.01
N GLN A 188 6.33 -0.70 -6.23
CA GLN A 188 5.52 -0.56 -7.45
C GLN A 188 4.74 -1.85 -7.74
N PHE A 189 5.31 -3.01 -7.39
CA PHE A 189 4.65 -4.30 -7.54
C PHE A 189 4.15 -4.79 -6.19
N LYS A 190 2.88 -5.19 -6.14
CA LYS A 190 2.24 -5.76 -4.95
C LYS A 190 1.53 -7.05 -5.29
N TYR A 191 1.24 -7.85 -4.26
CA TYR A 191 0.41 -9.05 -4.41
C TYR A 191 -0.89 -8.90 -3.63
N GLN A 192 -2.02 -9.14 -4.28
CA GLN A 192 -3.35 -8.91 -3.74
C GLN A 192 -4.25 -10.11 -3.91
N VAL A 193 -5.08 -10.37 -2.91
CA VAL A 193 -6.18 -11.33 -2.96
C VAL A 193 -7.49 -10.54 -3.06
N PRO A 194 -8.20 -10.57 -4.22
CA PRO A 194 -9.54 -10.02 -4.31
C PRO A 194 -10.50 -10.76 -3.39
N LEU A 195 -11.30 -10.01 -2.62
CA LEU A 195 -12.25 -10.56 -1.64
C LEU A 195 -13.70 -10.26 -2.01
N ALA A 196 -13.95 -9.14 -2.70
CA ALA A 196 -15.30 -8.69 -3.02
C ALA A 196 -16.14 -9.77 -3.71
N GLY A 197 -17.33 -10.02 -3.17
CA GLY A 197 -18.28 -10.99 -3.73
C GLY A 197 -17.88 -12.47 -3.60
N ARG A 198 -16.84 -12.77 -2.82
CA ARG A 198 -16.36 -14.15 -2.62
C ARG A 198 -16.74 -14.70 -1.27
N THR A 199 -16.88 -16.00 -1.20
CA THR A 199 -17.04 -16.78 0.02
C THR A 199 -15.69 -17.29 0.55
N GLU A 200 -15.65 -17.72 1.81
CA GLU A 200 -14.47 -18.34 2.43
C GLU A 200 -14.02 -19.60 1.66
N ASP A 201 -14.96 -20.45 1.23
CA ASP A 201 -14.68 -21.67 0.47
C ASP A 201 -14.08 -21.37 -0.91
N GLU A 202 -14.58 -20.35 -1.60
CA GLU A 202 -14.02 -19.91 -2.88
C GLU A 202 -12.61 -19.36 -2.73
N LEU A 203 -12.34 -18.61 -1.66
CA LEU A 203 -11.01 -18.11 -1.34
C LEU A 203 -10.05 -19.29 -1.05
N LEU A 204 -10.45 -20.20 -0.18
CA LEU A 204 -9.67 -21.39 0.14
C LEU A 204 -9.46 -22.26 -1.11
N GLY A 205 -10.50 -22.45 -1.93
CA GLY A 205 -10.45 -23.18 -3.19
C GLY A 205 -9.45 -22.60 -4.20
N SER A 206 -9.33 -21.27 -4.26
CA SER A 206 -8.39 -20.59 -5.16
C SER A 206 -6.93 -20.68 -4.73
N MET A 207 -6.65 -21.02 -3.47
CA MET A 207 -5.29 -21.21 -2.98
C MET A 207 -4.63 -22.44 -3.61
N SER A 208 -3.31 -22.43 -3.69
CA SER A 208 -2.56 -23.61 -4.11
C SER A 208 -2.80 -24.80 -3.16
N GLN A 209 -2.66 -26.03 -3.67
CA GLN A 209 -2.81 -27.23 -2.88
C GLN A 209 -1.90 -27.20 -1.63
N GLN A 210 -0.65 -26.69 -1.79
CA GLN A 210 0.30 -26.58 -0.69
C GLN A 210 -0.21 -25.63 0.40
N TRP A 211 -0.82 -24.48 0.02
CA TRP A 211 -1.37 -23.54 0.99
C TRP A 211 -2.54 -24.16 1.77
N ARG A 212 -3.47 -24.81 1.07
CA ARG A 212 -4.58 -25.50 1.72
C ARG A 212 -4.11 -26.59 2.68
N ARG A 213 -3.06 -27.36 2.29
CA ARG A 213 -2.43 -28.35 3.17
C ARG A 213 -1.79 -27.71 4.40
N ASN A 214 -1.09 -26.60 4.22
CA ASN A 214 -0.43 -25.91 5.32
C ASN A 214 -1.44 -25.33 6.33
N ILE A 215 -2.54 -24.76 5.86
CA ILE A 215 -3.63 -24.26 6.74
C ILE A 215 -4.23 -25.43 7.55
N ARG A 216 -4.58 -26.54 6.88
CA ARG A 216 -5.11 -27.75 7.56
C ARG A 216 -4.10 -28.37 8.53
N LYS A 217 -2.82 -28.35 8.14
CA LYS A 217 -1.75 -28.86 9.01
C LYS A 217 -1.64 -27.99 10.26
N ALA A 218 -1.60 -26.67 10.15
CA ALA A 218 -1.54 -25.79 11.31
C ALA A 218 -2.70 -26.06 12.30
N ALA A 219 -3.92 -26.18 11.77
CA ALA A 219 -5.08 -26.50 12.61
C ALA A 219 -4.95 -27.89 13.28
N LYS A 220 -4.49 -28.93 12.54
CA LYS A 220 -4.29 -30.28 13.06
C LYS A 220 -3.20 -30.34 14.13
N GLU A 221 -2.12 -29.58 13.98
CA GLU A 221 -1.03 -29.49 14.95
C GLU A 221 -1.41 -28.64 16.19
N GLY A 222 -2.61 -28.07 16.23
CA GLY A 222 -3.07 -27.26 17.37
C GLY A 222 -2.45 -25.85 17.40
N VAL A 223 -2.14 -25.25 16.25
CA VAL A 223 -1.74 -23.85 16.20
C VAL A 223 -2.95 -22.96 16.46
N GLU A 224 -2.91 -22.20 17.54
CA GLU A 224 -3.95 -21.26 17.92
C GLU A 224 -3.56 -19.85 17.49
N VAL A 225 -4.48 -19.13 16.84
CA VAL A 225 -4.29 -17.73 16.44
C VAL A 225 -5.18 -16.86 17.28
N THR A 226 -4.56 -16.02 18.13
CA THR A 226 -5.25 -14.98 18.89
C THR A 226 -5.11 -13.63 18.20
N VAL A 227 -6.14 -12.78 18.36
CA VAL A 227 -6.18 -11.42 17.77
C VAL A 227 -6.24 -10.42 18.91
N GLY A 228 -5.30 -9.48 18.90
CA GLY A 228 -5.18 -8.43 19.91
C GLY A 228 -5.09 -7.03 19.32
N HIS A 229 -5.31 -6.04 20.17
CA HIS A 229 -5.21 -4.62 19.85
C HIS A 229 -3.81 -4.04 20.17
N GLY A 230 -2.82 -4.90 20.43
CA GLY A 230 -1.44 -4.50 20.69
C GLY A 230 -1.22 -4.02 22.13
N SER A 231 -1.49 -4.87 23.12
CA SER A 231 -1.00 -4.64 24.48
C SER A 231 0.52 -4.51 24.51
N ALA A 232 1.08 -3.88 25.53
CA ALA A 232 2.53 -3.74 25.66
C ALA A 232 3.26 -5.09 25.65
N GLU A 233 2.65 -6.11 26.27
CA GLU A 233 3.17 -7.48 26.30
C GLU A 233 3.15 -8.12 24.92
N ASP A 234 2.01 -8.03 24.20
CA ASP A 234 1.87 -8.58 22.85
C ASP A 234 2.80 -7.89 21.84
N LEU A 235 2.92 -6.56 21.92
CA LEU A 235 3.84 -5.80 21.07
C LEU A 235 5.28 -6.16 21.33
N LYS A 236 5.64 -6.39 22.60
CA LYS A 236 6.99 -6.86 22.96
C LYS A 236 7.23 -8.26 22.39
N ALA A 237 6.32 -9.20 22.59
CA ALA A 237 6.44 -10.57 22.07
C ALA A 237 6.53 -10.58 20.52
N PHE A 238 5.69 -9.79 19.84
CA PHE A 238 5.81 -9.58 18.40
C PHE A 238 7.16 -9.02 17.99
N HIS A 239 7.64 -7.98 18.69
CA HIS A 239 8.89 -7.31 18.35
C HIS A 239 10.11 -8.22 18.55
N ASP A 240 10.17 -9.01 19.63
CA ASP A 240 11.24 -9.97 19.86
C ASP A 240 11.31 -10.99 18.70
N LEU A 241 10.15 -11.53 18.26
CA LEU A 241 10.07 -12.41 17.10
C LEU A 241 10.41 -11.71 15.79
N TYR A 242 10.08 -10.41 15.66
CA TYR A 242 10.39 -9.60 14.49
C TYR A 242 11.88 -9.32 14.34
N VAL A 243 12.59 -9.08 15.45
CA VAL A 243 14.05 -8.96 15.48
C VAL A 243 14.71 -10.27 15.04
N HIS A 244 14.27 -11.40 15.61
CA HIS A 244 14.74 -12.74 15.17
C HIS A 244 14.52 -12.97 13.67
N THR A 245 13.36 -12.56 13.16
CA THR A 245 13.05 -12.64 11.71
C THR A 245 13.98 -11.74 10.90
N ALA A 246 14.26 -10.52 11.38
CA ALA A 246 15.13 -9.57 10.71
C ALA A 246 16.58 -10.05 10.59
N GLU A 247 17.10 -10.69 11.64
CA GLU A 247 18.43 -11.31 11.65
C GLU A 247 18.52 -12.43 10.61
N ARG A 248 17.55 -13.34 10.61
CA ARG A 248 17.47 -14.45 9.64
C ARG A 248 17.36 -13.95 8.18
N ASP A 249 16.46 -12.99 7.93
CA ASP A 249 16.11 -12.52 6.58
C ASP A 249 16.95 -11.29 6.16
N ARG A 250 17.91 -10.85 7.00
CA ARG A 250 18.92 -9.81 6.74
C ARG A 250 18.35 -8.44 6.40
N PHE A 251 17.38 -7.97 7.16
CA PHE A 251 16.89 -6.59 7.06
C PHE A 251 17.02 -5.84 8.39
N THR A 252 17.01 -4.51 8.35
CA THR A 252 17.06 -3.67 9.57
C THR A 252 15.69 -3.63 10.24
N PRO A 253 15.55 -4.15 11.47
CA PRO A 253 14.26 -4.13 12.16
C PRO A 253 13.88 -2.71 12.60
N ARG A 254 12.58 -2.42 12.59
CA ARG A 254 12.04 -1.23 13.26
C ARG A 254 12.12 -1.42 14.76
N PRO A 255 12.39 -0.35 15.55
CA PRO A 255 12.41 -0.45 17.02
C PRO A 255 11.00 -0.68 17.56
N LEU A 256 10.89 -1.27 18.76
CA LEU A 256 9.62 -1.52 19.45
C LEU A 256 8.76 -0.25 19.53
N ARG A 257 9.34 0.89 19.90
CA ARG A 257 8.64 2.19 19.97
C ARG A 257 7.92 2.57 18.67
N TYR A 258 8.45 2.16 17.52
CA TYR A 258 7.77 2.40 16.24
C TYR A 258 6.40 1.69 16.18
N PHE A 259 6.35 0.44 16.64
CA PHE A 259 5.10 -0.34 16.68
C PHE A 259 4.14 0.19 17.75
N GLU A 260 4.63 0.55 18.92
CA GLU A 260 3.84 1.20 19.98
C GLU A 260 3.19 2.48 19.44
N THR A 261 3.96 3.35 18.79
CA THR A 261 3.46 4.58 18.15
C THR A 261 2.44 4.28 17.06
N MET A 262 2.72 3.26 16.22
CA MET A 262 1.82 2.86 15.12
C MET A 262 0.48 2.34 15.65
N PHE A 263 0.51 1.45 16.63
CA PHE A 263 -0.72 0.92 17.25
C PHE A 263 -1.49 2.04 17.93
N GLY A 264 -0.85 2.85 18.77
CA GLY A 264 -1.50 3.97 19.45
C GLY A 264 -2.13 4.99 18.51
N ALA A 265 -1.41 5.38 17.45
CA ALA A 265 -1.89 6.38 16.50
C ALA A 265 -3.05 5.87 15.63
N LEU A 266 -2.95 4.64 15.10
CA LEU A 266 -3.97 4.07 14.23
C LEU A 266 -5.23 3.67 14.99
N SER A 267 -5.09 3.06 16.19
CA SER A 267 -6.24 2.71 17.04
C SER A 267 -6.99 3.93 17.58
N ALA A 268 -6.31 5.05 17.80
CA ALA A 268 -6.95 6.30 18.21
C ALA A 268 -7.85 6.91 17.11
N GLU A 269 -7.59 6.64 15.82
CA GLU A 269 -8.51 7.04 14.73
C GLU A 269 -9.69 6.08 14.58
N ASP A 270 -9.44 4.80 14.75
CA ASP A 270 -10.42 3.73 14.63
C ASP A 270 -9.87 2.49 15.35
N PRO A 271 -10.57 1.99 16.41
CA PRO A 271 -10.11 0.83 17.18
C PRO A 271 -9.88 -0.43 16.34
N GLU A 272 -10.60 -0.56 15.22
CA GLU A 272 -10.50 -1.70 14.31
C GLU A 272 -9.47 -1.51 13.19
N ARG A 273 -8.76 -0.37 13.16
CA ARG A 273 -7.84 -0.03 12.08
C ARG A 273 -6.59 -0.88 12.04
N ILE A 274 -6.10 -1.30 13.22
CA ILE A 274 -4.89 -2.11 13.34
C ILE A 274 -5.12 -3.26 14.31
N ARG A 275 -4.69 -4.46 13.91
CA ARG A 275 -4.80 -5.69 14.71
C ARG A 275 -3.51 -6.47 14.66
N LEU A 276 -3.18 -7.12 15.78
CA LEU A 276 -2.05 -8.03 15.93
C LEU A 276 -2.55 -9.47 16.02
N TYR A 277 -2.04 -10.34 15.16
CA TYR A 277 -2.34 -11.77 15.13
C TYR A 277 -1.14 -12.52 15.68
N LEU A 278 -1.36 -13.35 16.68
CA LEU A 278 -0.33 -14.14 17.37
C LEU A 278 -0.66 -15.61 17.23
N ALA A 279 0.14 -16.36 16.46
CA ALA A 279 0.03 -17.81 16.33
C ALA A 279 0.91 -18.49 17.36
N ARG A 280 0.30 -19.28 18.24
CA ARG A 280 0.99 -20.05 19.28
C ARG A 280 0.81 -21.56 19.03
N HIS A 281 1.84 -22.31 19.39
CA HIS A 281 1.82 -23.76 19.39
C HIS A 281 2.48 -24.27 20.68
N GLN A 282 1.70 -24.99 21.50
CA GLN A 282 2.16 -25.47 22.82
C GLN A 282 2.77 -24.35 23.71
N GLY A 283 2.14 -23.15 23.68
CA GLY A 283 2.58 -21.97 24.41
C GLY A 283 3.60 -21.10 23.69
N ASP A 284 4.41 -21.64 22.75
CA ASP A 284 5.43 -20.87 22.03
C ASP A 284 4.83 -20.03 20.92
N LEU A 285 5.28 -18.77 20.78
CA LEU A 285 4.93 -17.89 19.70
C LEU A 285 5.68 -18.29 18.42
N VAL A 286 4.99 -18.89 17.45
CA VAL A 286 5.58 -19.41 16.22
C VAL A 286 5.45 -18.48 15.01
N ALA A 287 4.46 -17.58 15.02
CA ALA A 287 4.33 -16.51 14.04
C ALA A 287 3.52 -15.35 14.63
N ALA A 288 3.77 -14.14 14.12
CA ALA A 288 2.97 -12.97 14.46
C ALA A 288 2.85 -12.04 13.25
N THR A 289 1.69 -11.39 13.08
CA THR A 289 1.42 -10.54 11.92
C THR A 289 0.58 -9.33 12.30
N VAL A 290 0.77 -8.23 11.58
CA VAL A 290 0.01 -6.99 11.76
C VAL A 290 -0.85 -6.75 10.54
N LEU A 291 -2.16 -6.62 10.76
CA LEU A 291 -3.16 -6.20 9.77
C LEU A 291 -3.51 -4.74 9.99
N VAL A 292 -3.57 -3.95 8.90
CA VAL A 292 -4.12 -2.59 8.92
C VAL A 292 -5.25 -2.50 7.92
N ARG A 293 -6.37 -1.87 8.31
CA ARG A 293 -7.55 -1.75 7.46
C ARG A 293 -8.03 -0.30 7.37
N VAL A 294 -8.32 0.16 6.14
CA VAL A 294 -8.97 1.44 5.89
C VAL A 294 -10.07 1.25 4.86
N GLY A 295 -11.32 1.43 5.28
CA GLY A 295 -12.47 1.11 4.43
C GLY A 295 -12.42 -0.35 3.99
N ALA A 296 -12.58 -0.59 2.70
CA ALA A 296 -12.57 -1.92 2.11
C ALA A 296 -11.17 -2.46 1.73
N HIS A 297 -10.10 -1.85 2.24
CA HIS A 297 -8.71 -2.26 1.96
C HIS A 297 -8.04 -2.79 3.23
N ALA A 298 -7.72 -4.08 3.24
CA ALA A 298 -6.97 -4.73 4.30
C ALA A 298 -5.53 -5.00 3.85
N VAL A 299 -4.56 -4.66 4.69
CA VAL A 299 -3.13 -4.70 4.36
C VAL A 299 -2.37 -5.53 5.39
N TYR A 300 -1.69 -6.59 4.96
CA TYR A 300 -0.65 -7.27 5.73
C TYR A 300 0.56 -6.34 5.85
N ALA A 301 0.66 -5.63 6.97
CA ALA A 301 1.64 -4.57 7.14
C ALA A 301 3.01 -5.09 7.59
N TYR A 302 3.05 -6.01 8.55
CA TYR A 302 4.26 -6.62 9.11
C TYR A 302 4.03 -8.08 9.45
N GLY A 303 5.11 -8.86 9.43
CA GLY A 303 5.10 -10.26 9.86
C GLY A 303 6.42 -10.71 10.43
N ALA A 304 6.33 -11.67 11.33
CA ALA A 304 7.44 -12.34 11.99
C ALA A 304 7.16 -13.83 12.13
N SER A 305 8.20 -14.64 12.11
CA SER A 305 8.07 -16.10 12.29
C SER A 305 9.32 -16.70 12.92
N ALA A 306 9.12 -17.66 13.81
CA ALA A 306 10.20 -18.43 14.41
C ALA A 306 10.90 -19.29 13.36
N THR A 307 12.15 -19.62 13.61
CA THR A 307 12.90 -20.62 12.86
C THR A 307 12.52 -22.02 13.36
N GLU A 308 12.38 -22.14 14.65
CA GLU A 308 11.91 -23.34 15.33
C GLU A 308 10.43 -23.58 15.03
N LYS A 309 10.00 -24.82 14.98
CA LYS A 309 8.60 -25.23 14.73
C LYS A 309 8.00 -24.68 13.42
N ARG A 310 8.83 -24.40 12.39
CA ARG A 310 8.33 -23.94 11.07
C ARG A 310 7.38 -24.95 10.42
N GLU A 311 7.54 -26.21 10.75
CA GLU A 311 6.73 -27.32 10.26
C GLU A 311 5.26 -27.23 10.70
N VAL A 312 4.93 -26.53 11.81
CA VAL A 312 3.54 -26.35 12.27
C VAL A 312 2.78 -25.27 11.46
N ARG A 313 3.47 -24.51 10.58
CA ARG A 313 2.88 -23.58 9.63
C ARG A 313 2.15 -22.37 10.24
N GLY A 314 2.66 -21.83 11.33
CA GLY A 314 2.08 -20.66 12.03
C GLY A 314 1.85 -19.45 11.12
N SER A 315 2.78 -19.14 10.21
CA SER A 315 2.60 -18.04 9.24
C SER A 315 1.39 -18.24 8.31
N ASN A 316 1.11 -19.49 7.87
CA ASN A 316 -0.07 -19.76 7.07
C ASN A 316 -1.36 -19.64 7.90
N ALA A 317 -1.32 -20.01 9.18
CA ALA A 317 -2.45 -19.82 10.10
C ALA A 317 -2.79 -18.35 10.30
N CYS A 318 -1.77 -17.50 10.59
CA CYS A 318 -1.96 -16.03 10.71
C CYS A 318 -2.52 -15.42 9.42
N GLN A 319 -1.95 -15.74 8.26
CA GLN A 319 -2.41 -15.20 6.98
C GLN A 319 -3.88 -15.60 6.69
N TRP A 320 -4.24 -16.84 6.97
CA TRP A 320 -5.60 -17.31 6.77
C TRP A 320 -6.59 -16.61 7.72
N ALA A 321 -6.22 -16.43 8.98
CA ALA A 321 -7.02 -15.69 9.95
C ALA A 321 -7.26 -14.24 9.48
N MET A 322 -6.21 -13.54 9.02
CA MET A 322 -6.33 -12.18 8.50
C MET A 322 -7.21 -12.09 7.25
N ILE A 323 -7.12 -13.07 6.32
CA ILE A 323 -7.96 -13.11 5.11
C ILE A 323 -9.43 -13.29 5.49
N ARG A 324 -9.74 -14.17 6.45
CA ARG A 324 -11.11 -14.39 6.94
C ARG A 324 -11.67 -13.14 7.62
N ASP A 325 -10.89 -12.51 8.48
CA ASP A 325 -11.30 -11.28 9.16
C ASP A 325 -11.53 -10.13 8.16
N ALA A 326 -10.66 -10.00 7.16
CA ALA A 326 -10.85 -9.02 6.09
C ALA A 326 -12.11 -9.29 5.26
N LEU A 327 -12.40 -10.56 4.96
CA LEU A 327 -13.61 -10.97 4.26
C LEU A 327 -14.86 -10.65 5.09
N THR A 328 -14.87 -11.05 6.36
CA THR A 328 -15.98 -10.79 7.31
C THR A 328 -16.23 -9.29 7.50
N ALA A 329 -15.15 -8.49 7.47
CA ALA A 329 -15.23 -7.03 7.55
C ALA A 329 -15.69 -6.35 6.23
N GLY A 330 -16.02 -7.11 5.18
CA GLY A 330 -16.49 -6.60 3.90
C GLY A 330 -15.40 -5.87 3.08
N CYS A 331 -14.14 -6.27 3.24
CA CYS A 331 -13.07 -5.73 2.42
C CYS A 331 -13.16 -6.23 0.98
N ASP A 332 -12.77 -5.36 0.04
CA ASP A 332 -12.69 -5.70 -1.39
C ASP A 332 -11.39 -6.43 -1.71
N VAL A 333 -10.33 -6.13 -0.93
CA VAL A 333 -8.99 -6.65 -1.20
C VAL A 333 -8.21 -6.89 0.09
N TYR A 334 -7.45 -7.99 0.09
CA TYR A 334 -6.38 -8.26 1.05
C TYR A 334 -5.03 -8.09 0.35
N ASP A 335 -4.28 -7.04 0.74
CA ASP A 335 -3.00 -6.66 0.14
C ASP A 335 -1.84 -7.26 0.95
N LEU A 336 -1.11 -8.20 0.35
CA LEU A 336 0.10 -8.77 0.91
C LEU A 336 1.34 -7.88 0.72
N ARG A 337 1.16 -6.64 0.25
CA ARG A 337 2.22 -5.67 -0.02
C ARG A 337 3.21 -6.10 -1.09
N GLY A 338 4.39 -5.47 -1.04
CA GLY A 338 5.40 -5.52 -2.07
C GLY A 338 5.88 -6.92 -2.43
N ILE A 339 6.08 -7.11 -3.73
CA ILE A 339 6.88 -8.18 -4.31
C ILE A 339 7.93 -7.55 -5.21
N THR A 340 9.01 -8.28 -5.47
CA THR A 340 9.91 -7.97 -6.57
C THR A 340 9.28 -8.40 -7.90
N PRO A 341 9.60 -7.76 -9.01
CA PRO A 341 9.11 -8.20 -10.31
C PRO A 341 9.77 -9.48 -10.82
N THR A 342 10.72 -10.06 -10.07
CA THR A 342 11.48 -11.23 -10.48
C THR A 342 10.64 -12.49 -10.57
N LEU A 343 10.84 -13.25 -11.64
CA LEU A 343 10.35 -14.62 -11.81
C LEU A 343 11.51 -15.60 -11.96
N ASP A 344 12.75 -15.12 -11.94
CA ASP A 344 13.95 -15.92 -12.01
C ASP A 344 14.02 -16.88 -10.79
N ALA A 345 14.11 -18.17 -11.06
CA ALA A 345 14.14 -19.20 -10.04
C ALA A 345 15.34 -19.11 -9.08
N ASP A 346 16.43 -18.51 -9.56
CA ASP A 346 17.69 -18.36 -8.83
C ASP A 346 17.74 -17.04 -8.01
N ASP A 347 16.77 -16.14 -8.21
CA ASP A 347 16.69 -14.90 -7.43
C ASP A 347 16.27 -15.19 -5.98
N PRO A 348 17.01 -14.69 -4.96
CA PRO A 348 16.72 -14.95 -3.55
C PRO A 348 15.32 -14.49 -3.12
N HIS A 349 14.73 -13.52 -3.82
CA HIS A 349 13.38 -13.00 -3.51
C HIS A 349 12.23 -13.82 -4.11
N VAL A 350 12.51 -14.76 -5.05
CA VAL A 350 11.46 -15.56 -5.69
C VAL A 350 10.68 -16.42 -4.67
N GLY A 351 11.33 -16.80 -3.57
CA GLY A 351 10.67 -17.52 -2.48
C GLY A 351 9.50 -16.74 -1.87
N LEU A 352 9.64 -15.42 -1.69
CA LEU A 352 8.58 -14.55 -1.22
C LEU A 352 7.45 -14.43 -2.25
N VAL A 353 7.79 -14.32 -3.54
CA VAL A 353 6.79 -14.31 -4.62
C VAL A 353 6.00 -15.62 -4.63
N ARG A 354 6.67 -16.78 -4.60
CA ARG A 354 6.02 -18.10 -4.54
C ARG A 354 5.10 -18.25 -3.33
N PHE A 355 5.52 -17.74 -2.16
CA PHE A 355 4.69 -17.76 -0.96
C PHE A 355 3.39 -16.99 -1.18
N LYS A 356 3.46 -15.75 -1.68
CA LYS A 356 2.29 -14.90 -1.90
C LYS A 356 1.39 -15.44 -3.01
N VAL A 357 1.96 -15.92 -4.11
CA VAL A 357 1.24 -16.53 -5.23
C VAL A 357 0.44 -17.77 -4.79
N GLY A 358 0.93 -18.46 -3.77
CA GLY A 358 0.20 -19.59 -3.16
C GLY A 358 -1.18 -19.23 -2.62
N THR A 359 -1.47 -17.97 -2.30
CA THR A 359 -2.78 -17.49 -1.84
C THR A 359 -3.84 -17.42 -2.94
N GLY A 360 -3.47 -17.61 -4.22
CA GLY A 360 -4.42 -17.64 -5.34
C GLY A 360 -4.90 -16.26 -5.83
N GLY A 361 -4.29 -15.18 -5.37
CA GLY A 361 -4.62 -13.81 -5.78
C GLY A 361 -3.98 -13.40 -7.12
N ARG A 362 -3.52 -12.16 -7.20
CA ARG A 362 -2.89 -11.59 -8.39
C ARG A 362 -1.71 -10.68 -8.02
N ALA A 363 -0.67 -10.66 -8.85
CA ALA A 363 0.31 -9.62 -8.83
C ALA A 363 -0.25 -8.36 -9.53
N VAL A 364 0.02 -7.18 -9.01
CA VAL A 364 -0.39 -5.91 -9.60
C VAL A 364 0.80 -4.98 -9.69
N ARG A 365 0.88 -4.20 -10.78
CA ARG A 365 1.82 -3.09 -10.94
C ARG A 365 1.06 -1.78 -10.82
N TYR A 366 1.54 -0.90 -9.98
CA TYR A 366 1.05 0.47 -9.85
C TYR A 366 1.80 1.41 -10.80
N VAL A 367 1.24 2.58 -11.03
CA VAL A 367 1.89 3.69 -11.75
C VAL A 367 3.27 4.00 -11.18
N GLY A 368 3.51 3.70 -9.89
CA GLY A 368 4.77 3.92 -9.21
C GLY A 368 4.88 5.33 -8.63
N GLU A 369 6.08 5.65 -8.15
CA GLU A 369 6.34 6.98 -7.56
C GLU A 369 6.89 7.95 -8.60
N TRP A 370 6.53 9.22 -8.44
CA TRP A 370 6.90 10.30 -9.34
C TRP A 370 7.35 11.53 -8.57
N ASP A 371 8.42 12.17 -9.05
CA ASP A 371 8.95 13.41 -8.50
C ASP A 371 8.66 14.59 -9.40
N LEU A 372 8.19 15.70 -8.82
CA LEU A 372 8.14 17.00 -9.48
C LEU A 372 9.19 17.92 -8.86
N PRO A 373 10.28 18.24 -9.57
CA PRO A 373 11.27 19.20 -9.10
C PRO A 373 10.70 20.63 -9.11
N LEU A 374 10.43 21.22 -7.94
CA LEU A 374 9.95 22.60 -7.81
C LEU A 374 11.12 23.60 -7.78
N ARG A 375 12.30 23.15 -7.34
CA ARG A 375 13.58 23.88 -7.32
C ARG A 375 14.68 22.98 -7.89
N PRO A 376 14.90 22.98 -9.21
CA PRO A 376 15.75 21.98 -9.90
C PRO A 376 17.19 21.87 -9.36
N MET A 377 17.81 23.00 -8.97
CA MET A 377 19.17 22.99 -8.43
C MET A 377 19.23 22.24 -7.07
N VAL A 378 18.27 22.53 -6.17
CA VAL A 378 18.19 21.87 -4.85
C VAL A 378 17.89 20.38 -5.02
N TYR A 379 16.98 20.03 -5.94
CA TYR A 379 16.64 18.64 -6.25
C TYR A 379 17.85 17.85 -6.76
N ARG A 380 18.65 18.40 -7.69
CA ARG A 380 19.87 17.78 -8.19
C ARG A 380 20.91 17.59 -7.08
N ALA A 381 21.12 18.64 -6.24
CA ALA A 381 22.06 18.57 -5.11
C ALA A 381 21.64 17.50 -4.10
N PHE A 382 20.35 17.43 -3.78
CA PHE A 382 19.79 16.41 -2.88
C PHE A 382 19.95 14.99 -3.46
N GLY A 383 19.72 14.80 -4.75
CA GLY A 383 19.94 13.52 -5.42
C GLY A 383 21.41 13.05 -5.38
N LEU A 384 22.37 13.98 -5.56
CA LEU A 384 23.81 13.69 -5.41
C LEU A 384 24.17 13.31 -3.97
N TYR A 385 23.63 14.05 -2.98
CA TYR A 385 23.83 13.74 -1.55
C TYR A 385 23.32 12.34 -1.20
N MET A 386 22.10 11.99 -1.65
CA MET A 386 21.52 10.67 -1.38
C MET A 386 22.33 9.53 -2.00
N ARG A 387 22.84 9.70 -3.24
CA ARG A 387 23.70 8.71 -3.89
C ARG A 387 25.01 8.47 -3.13
N ARG A 388 25.63 9.55 -2.58
CA ARG A 388 26.88 9.44 -1.79
C ARG A 388 26.69 8.75 -0.44
N ARG A 389 25.51 8.78 0.13
CA ARG A 389 25.20 8.12 1.43
C ARG A 389 24.84 6.64 1.31
N GLY A 390 24.85 6.08 0.13
CA GLY A 390 24.44 4.69 -0.09
C GLY A 390 22.96 4.48 0.17
N ARG A 391 22.22 5.60 0.13
CA ARG A 391 20.75 5.68 0.19
C ARG A 391 20.09 5.66 1.56
#